data_90b185e81e8eee49c0d822b125980b1a
#
_entry.id   90b185e81e8eee49c0d822b125980b1a
#
_cell.length_a   1.000
_cell.length_b   1.000
_cell.length_c   1.000
_cell.angle_alpha   90.00
_cell.angle_beta   90.00
_cell.angle_gamma   90.00
#
_symmetry.space_group_name_H-M   'P 1'
#
loop_
_entity.id
_entity.type
_entity.pdbx_description
1 polymer ?
#
loop_
_entity_poly.entity_id
_entity_poly.type
_entity_poly.pdbx_seq_one_letter_code
_entity_poly.pdbx_strand_id
1 'polypeptide(L)'
;MEKRRVVITGMGAVTPIGNNVETFWKNVKEGKNGIGSITKFDTTDYKVKIAAEVKDFSAKELMDFKAAKRMETFSQYAVTAAKEACADAGFNIEEEDPYRCGVIIGSGVGS
;
A
#
# COMPACT_ATOMS: atom_id res chain seq x y z
N MET A 1 37.47 2.09 -1.21
CA MET A 1 36.22 1.41 -0.83
C MET A 1 35.22 1.49 -1.98
N GLU A 2 34.77 0.37 -2.45
CA GLU A 2 33.76 0.34 -3.51
C GLU A 2 32.40 0.77 -2.94
N LYS A 3 31.75 1.67 -3.63
CA LYS A 3 30.39 2.06 -3.31
C LYS A 3 29.42 1.04 -3.92
N ARG A 4 28.51 0.52 -3.09
CA ARG A 4 27.44 -0.33 -3.58
C ARG A 4 26.38 0.52 -4.26
N ARG A 5 25.91 0.08 -5.41
CA ARG A 5 24.79 0.70 -6.09
C ARG A 5 23.51 0.03 -5.61
N VAL A 6 22.62 0.83 -5.08
CA VAL A 6 21.29 0.36 -4.68
C VAL A 6 20.28 1.00 -5.63
N VAL A 7 19.41 0.20 -6.20
CA VAL A 7 18.41 0.67 -7.15
C VAL A 7 17.02 0.18 -6.75
N ILE A 8 16.02 0.97 -7.12
CA ILE A 8 14.60 0.60 -6.98
C ILE A 8 14.22 -0.14 -8.26
N THR A 9 13.77 -1.39 -8.12
CA THR A 9 13.41 -2.23 -9.25
C THR A 9 11.91 -2.34 -9.47
N GLY A 10 11.10 -1.98 -8.48
CA GLY A 10 9.66 -2.01 -8.59
C GLY A 10 9.00 -1.23 -7.48
N MET A 11 7.80 -0.74 -7.73
CA MET A 11 7.04 0.06 -6.78
C MET A 11 5.60 -0.41 -6.69
N GLY A 12 5.01 -0.25 -5.51
CA GLY A 12 3.61 -0.48 -5.27
C GLY A 12 3.05 0.59 -4.35
N ALA A 13 1.78 0.91 -4.49
CA ALA A 13 1.14 1.95 -3.69
C ALA A 13 -0.33 1.65 -3.45
N VAL A 14 -0.79 1.95 -2.23
CA VAL A 14 -2.21 2.03 -1.88
C VAL A 14 -2.38 3.35 -1.15
N THR A 15 -3.12 4.28 -1.73
CA THR A 15 -3.22 5.66 -1.24
C THR A 15 -4.65 6.19 -1.35
N PRO A 16 -4.97 7.29 -0.65
CA PRO A 16 -6.27 7.93 -0.79
C PRO A 16 -6.61 8.44 -2.20
N ILE A 17 -5.62 8.56 -3.08
CA ILE A 17 -5.83 9.03 -4.46
C ILE A 17 -5.50 7.97 -5.51
N GLY A 18 -5.32 6.73 -5.12
CA GLY A 18 -5.10 5.63 -6.05
C GLY A 18 -4.61 4.39 -5.36
N ASN A 19 -5.09 3.23 -5.80
CA ASN A 19 -4.76 1.93 -5.22
C ASN A 19 -3.70 1.16 -6.00
N ASN A 20 -2.99 1.85 -6.87
CA ASN A 20 -1.80 1.36 -7.57
C ASN A 20 -0.94 2.56 -7.97
N VAL A 21 0.29 2.31 -8.36
CA VAL A 21 1.25 3.37 -8.69
C VAL A 21 0.79 4.22 -9.87
N GLU A 22 0.27 3.59 -10.92
CA GLU A 22 -0.17 4.31 -12.13
C GLU A 22 -1.27 5.32 -11.81
N THR A 23 -2.31 4.90 -11.12
CA THR A 23 -3.42 5.75 -10.72
C THR A 23 -2.98 6.83 -9.74
N PHE A 24 -2.17 6.45 -8.76
CA PHE A 24 -1.62 7.39 -7.78
C PHE A 24 -0.83 8.51 -8.49
N TRP A 25 0.10 8.13 -9.37
CA TRP A 25 0.95 9.10 -10.05
C TRP A 25 0.16 10.02 -10.98
N LYS A 26 -0.80 9.46 -11.72
CA LYS A 26 -1.71 10.26 -12.56
C LYS A 26 -2.44 11.31 -11.73
N ASN A 27 -2.97 10.91 -10.58
CA ASN A 27 -3.72 11.82 -9.70
C ASN A 27 -2.81 12.85 -9.02
N VAL A 28 -1.57 12.50 -8.71
CA VAL A 28 -0.57 13.47 -8.22
C VAL A 28 -0.32 14.54 -9.26
N LYS A 29 -0.10 14.16 -10.51
CA LYS A 29 0.14 15.11 -11.60
C LYS A 29 -1.06 16.03 -11.85
N GLU A 30 -2.26 15.54 -11.67
CA GLU A 30 -3.49 16.31 -11.83
C GLU A 30 -3.83 17.18 -10.60
N GLY A 31 -3.07 17.03 -9.50
CA GLY A 31 -3.33 17.76 -8.27
C GLY A 31 -4.59 17.30 -7.53
N LYS A 32 -4.97 16.04 -7.68
CA LYS A 32 -6.18 15.50 -7.06
C LYS A 32 -6.05 15.45 -5.54
N ASN A 33 -7.10 15.88 -4.84
CA ASN A 33 -7.15 15.89 -3.38
C ASN A 33 -7.82 14.62 -2.86
N GLY A 34 -7.13 13.88 -1.98
CA GLY A 34 -7.66 12.67 -1.37
C GLY A 34 -8.31 12.88 -0.01
N ILE A 35 -8.33 14.11 0.49
CA ILE A 35 -8.93 14.45 1.78
C ILE A 35 -10.43 14.67 1.61
N GLY A 36 -11.24 14.08 2.47
CA GLY A 36 -12.67 14.23 2.45
C GLY A 36 -13.26 13.95 3.83
N SER A 37 -14.59 13.89 3.89
CA SER A 37 -15.29 13.57 5.12
C SER A 37 -14.97 12.14 5.57
N ILE A 38 -14.74 11.97 6.87
CA ILE A 38 -14.54 10.63 7.45
C ILE A 38 -15.82 9.81 7.29
N THR A 39 -15.69 8.61 6.73
CA THR A 39 -16.81 7.69 6.50
C THR A 39 -16.77 6.44 7.40
N LYS A 40 -15.63 6.14 8.00
CA LYS A 40 -15.39 4.88 8.73
C LYS A 40 -16.04 4.85 10.11
N PHE A 41 -16.35 6.02 10.67
CA PHE A 41 -17.04 6.12 11.96
C PHE A 41 -17.81 7.43 12.05
N ASP A 42 -18.71 7.54 13.03
CA ASP A 42 -19.48 8.75 13.29
C ASP A 42 -18.58 9.81 13.94
N THR A 43 -18.47 10.96 13.28
CA THR A 43 -17.60 12.07 13.74
C THR A 43 -18.33 13.17 14.52
N THR A 44 -19.62 12.96 14.86
CA THR A 44 -20.47 13.99 15.49
C THR A 44 -19.81 14.62 16.71
N ASP A 45 -19.16 13.81 17.56
CA ASP A 45 -18.55 14.27 18.81
C ASP A 45 -17.07 14.67 18.68
N TYR A 46 -16.55 14.71 17.43
CA TYR A 46 -15.14 15.03 17.19
C TYR A 46 -14.99 16.39 16.53
N LYS A 47 -13.89 17.09 16.87
CA LYS A 47 -13.59 18.40 16.27
C LYS A 47 -13.14 18.27 14.83
N VAL A 48 -12.35 17.25 14.52
CA VAL A 48 -11.86 16.98 13.16
C VAL A 48 -12.80 15.96 12.52
N LYS A 49 -13.27 16.27 11.33
CA LYS A 49 -14.25 15.46 10.60
C LYS A 49 -13.76 15.03 9.22
N ILE A 50 -12.50 15.37 8.88
CA ILE A 50 -11.91 15.05 7.58
C ILE A 50 -10.66 14.18 7.76
N ALA A 51 -10.43 13.34 6.77
CA ALA A 51 -9.23 12.50 6.69
C ALA A 51 -9.00 12.08 5.25
N ALA A 52 -7.79 11.63 4.98
CA ALA A 52 -7.46 11.02 3.70
C ALA A 52 -7.64 9.51 3.85
N GLU A 53 -8.76 8.98 3.39
CA GLU A 53 -9.08 7.56 3.47
C GLU A 53 -8.82 6.87 2.14
N VAL A 54 -8.33 5.64 2.19
CA VAL A 54 -8.24 4.77 1.01
C VAL A 54 -9.64 4.41 0.57
N LYS A 55 -9.92 4.52 -0.73
CA LYS A 55 -11.24 4.33 -1.32
C LYS A 55 -11.25 3.12 -2.25
N ASP A 56 -12.41 2.45 -2.35
CA ASP A 56 -12.66 1.39 -3.32
C ASP A 56 -11.66 0.22 -3.20
N PHE A 57 -11.15 -0.01 -1.99
CA PHE A 57 -10.22 -1.10 -1.73
C PHE A 57 -10.99 -2.36 -1.33
N SER A 58 -10.75 -3.45 -2.04
CA SER A 58 -11.33 -4.75 -1.73
C SER A 58 -10.23 -5.81 -1.61
N ALA A 59 -9.89 -6.18 -0.38
CA ALA A 59 -8.85 -7.17 -0.11
C ALA A 59 -9.16 -8.53 -0.73
N LYS A 60 -10.42 -8.94 -0.75
CA LYS A 60 -10.82 -10.24 -1.31
C LYS A 60 -10.59 -10.35 -2.82
N GLU A 61 -10.54 -9.23 -3.53
CA GLU A 61 -10.25 -9.20 -4.96
C GLU A 61 -8.75 -9.12 -5.26
N LEU A 62 -7.96 -8.66 -4.30
CA LEU A 62 -6.55 -8.34 -4.47
C LEU A 62 -5.61 -9.38 -3.86
N MET A 63 -6.12 -10.24 -2.99
CA MET A 63 -5.34 -11.27 -2.32
C MET A 63 -6.21 -12.46 -1.93
N ASP A 64 -5.60 -13.53 -1.43
CA ASP A 64 -6.33 -14.69 -0.94
C ASP A 64 -7.35 -14.30 0.14
N PHE A 65 -8.60 -14.69 -0.05
CA PHE A 65 -9.71 -14.31 0.83
C PHE A 65 -9.52 -14.78 2.28
N LYS A 66 -9.00 -16.00 2.45
CA LYS A 66 -8.75 -16.54 3.80
C LYS A 66 -7.64 -15.77 4.51
N ALA A 67 -6.58 -15.42 3.79
CA ALA A 67 -5.51 -14.62 4.32
C ALA A 67 -6.00 -13.20 4.65
N ALA A 68 -6.79 -12.60 3.75
CA ALA A 68 -7.33 -11.26 3.96
C ALA A 68 -8.18 -11.15 5.23
N LYS A 69 -8.99 -12.16 5.52
CA LYS A 69 -9.81 -12.20 6.74
C LYS A 69 -9.00 -12.15 8.04
N ARG A 70 -7.77 -12.62 8.01
CA ARG A 70 -6.89 -12.68 9.18
C ARG A 70 -6.03 -11.44 9.33
N MET A 71 -6.10 -10.52 8.37
CA MET A 71 -5.28 -9.32 8.35
C MET A 71 -6.08 -8.09 8.76
N GLU A 72 -5.46 -7.24 9.57
CA GLU A 72 -5.94 -5.88 9.79
C GLU A 72 -5.78 -5.07 8.49
N THR A 73 -6.53 -3.99 8.37
CA THR A 73 -6.54 -3.16 7.17
C THR A 73 -5.16 -2.68 6.76
N PHE A 74 -4.33 -2.23 7.71
CA PHE A 74 -2.97 -1.77 7.39
C PHE A 74 -2.10 -2.87 6.80
N SER A 75 -2.28 -4.12 7.26
CA SER A 75 -1.58 -5.28 6.69
C SER A 75 -2.06 -5.59 5.28
N GLN A 76 -3.35 -5.45 5.03
CA GLN A 76 -3.91 -5.63 3.69
C GLN A 76 -3.32 -4.63 2.70
N TYR A 77 -3.17 -3.37 3.10
CA TYR A 77 -2.54 -2.34 2.27
C TYR A 77 -1.08 -2.69 1.98
N ALA A 78 -0.34 -3.09 3.01
CA ALA A 78 1.07 -3.45 2.86
C ALA A 78 1.27 -4.63 1.91
N VAL A 79 0.47 -5.69 2.06
CA VAL A 79 0.56 -6.88 1.17
C VAL A 79 0.19 -6.51 -0.26
N THR A 80 -0.86 -5.72 -0.46
CA THR A 80 -1.28 -5.29 -1.79
C THR A 80 -0.19 -4.47 -2.48
N ALA A 81 0.39 -3.50 -1.79
CA ALA A 81 1.47 -2.69 -2.33
C ALA A 81 2.72 -3.53 -2.62
N ALA A 82 3.05 -4.47 -1.74
CA ALA A 82 4.18 -5.38 -1.94
C ALA A 82 3.98 -6.28 -3.16
N LYS A 83 2.79 -6.79 -3.38
CA LYS A 83 2.47 -7.59 -4.57
C LYS A 83 2.65 -6.80 -5.86
N GLU A 84 2.19 -5.57 -5.89
CA GLU A 84 2.38 -4.69 -7.05
C GLU A 84 3.86 -4.43 -7.29
N ALA A 85 4.62 -4.11 -6.24
CA ALA A 85 6.05 -3.85 -6.33
C ALA A 85 6.82 -5.07 -6.88
N CYS A 86 6.51 -6.26 -6.39
CA CYS A 86 7.15 -7.50 -6.84
C CYS A 86 6.82 -7.81 -8.31
N ALA A 87 5.57 -7.59 -8.70
CA ALA A 87 5.15 -7.78 -10.09
C ALA A 87 5.83 -6.78 -11.02
N ASP A 88 5.90 -5.51 -10.59
CA ASP A 88 6.57 -4.45 -11.35
C ASP A 88 8.07 -4.73 -11.51
N ALA A 89 8.71 -5.27 -10.48
CA ALA A 89 10.13 -5.65 -10.49
C ALA A 89 10.41 -6.91 -11.31
N GLY A 90 9.39 -7.71 -11.61
CA GLY A 90 9.59 -9.04 -12.19
C GLY A 90 10.26 -10.00 -11.18
N PHE A 91 10.05 -9.78 -9.88
CA PHE A 91 10.69 -10.53 -8.83
C PHE A 91 10.09 -11.93 -8.70
N ASN A 92 10.95 -12.94 -8.71
CA ASN A 92 10.57 -14.33 -8.45
C ASN A 92 11.49 -14.91 -7.37
N ILE A 93 10.93 -15.17 -6.20
CA ILE A 93 11.70 -15.68 -5.06
C ILE A 93 12.35 -17.04 -5.36
N GLU A 94 11.77 -17.85 -6.24
CA GLU A 94 12.33 -19.14 -6.61
C GLU A 94 13.67 -19.02 -7.37
N GLU A 95 13.90 -17.86 -7.99
CA GLU A 95 15.14 -17.57 -8.72
C GLU A 95 16.18 -16.85 -7.86
N GLU A 96 15.83 -16.52 -6.62
CA GLU A 96 16.68 -15.74 -5.74
C GLU A 96 17.15 -16.57 -4.54
N ASP A 97 18.25 -16.14 -3.93
CA ASP A 97 18.69 -16.70 -2.65
C ASP A 97 17.79 -16.13 -1.53
N PRO A 98 16.95 -16.98 -0.90
CA PRO A 98 16.02 -16.48 0.12
C PRO A 98 16.73 -15.90 1.34
N TYR A 99 17.97 -16.30 1.62
CA TYR A 99 18.75 -15.73 2.72
C TYR A 99 19.27 -14.32 2.42
N ARG A 100 19.13 -13.87 1.16
CA ARG A 100 19.50 -12.53 0.72
C ARG A 100 18.30 -11.62 0.53
N CYS A 101 17.09 -12.14 0.75
CA CYS A 101 15.84 -11.39 0.57
C CYS A 101 15.22 -11.09 1.93
N GLY A 102 14.70 -9.90 2.09
CA GLY A 102 14.06 -9.51 3.34
C GLY A 102 12.92 -8.54 3.10
N VAL A 103 12.10 -8.38 4.12
CA VAL A 103 10.96 -7.45 4.11
C VAL A 103 11.04 -6.58 5.35
N ILE A 104 10.90 -5.28 5.16
CA ILE A 104 10.83 -4.31 6.26
C ILE A 104 9.59 -3.45 6.02
N ILE A 105 8.63 -3.52 6.93
CA ILE A 105 7.40 -2.73 6.87
C ILE A 105 7.26 -1.97 8.18
N GLY A 106 7.02 -0.67 8.08
CA GLY A 106 6.73 0.17 9.24
C GLY A 106 5.26 0.56 9.30
N SER A 107 4.75 0.81 10.49
CA SER A 107 3.40 1.33 10.69
C SER A 107 3.44 2.39 11.79
N GLY A 108 2.71 3.47 11.58
CA GLY A 108 2.64 4.56 12.57
C GLY A 108 1.92 4.16 13.85
N VAL A 109 0.82 3.47 13.73
CA VAL A 109 -0.04 3.08 14.87
C VAL A 109 -0.31 1.58 14.87
N GLY A 110 -0.44 0.94 13.71
CA GLY A 110 -0.93 -0.42 13.59
C GLY A 110 -2.46 -0.45 13.63
N SER A 111 -2.99 -1.31 14.44
CA SER A 111 -4.45 -1.40 14.62
C SER A 111 -4.87 -1.20 16.07
#